data_ce74e472109ec6dcc38c83720f00a917
#
_entry.id   ce74e472109ec6dcc38c83720f00a917
#
_cell.length_a   1.000
_cell.length_b   1.000
_cell.length_c   1.000
_cell.angle_alpha   90.00
_cell.angle_beta   90.00
_cell.angle_gamma   90.00
#
_symmetry.space_group_name_H-M   'P 1'
#
loop_
_entity.id
_entity.type
_entity.pdbx_description
1 polymer ?
#
loop_
_entity_poly.entity_id
_entity_poly.type
_entity_poly.pdbx_seq_one_letter_code
_entity_poly.pdbx_strand_id
1 'polypeptide(L)'
;MNLAKYSLDNTKIIYFFLAVLLIGGISSFRKLGKKEDAPFVIKSAVIMTRYPGAEPAEVERLITEPISREIQSMSGVYKIKSESMYGLSKITFELQPSLSASSIPQKWDELRRKVLNIQPQLPSGASTPTVSDDFGDVFGIYYGLTADDGFSYDEMRNWAERIKTQVVTADGVMKVALFGVQTEVVNIFISTNKLVGMGIDPKQLASLLQSQNQIINTGEIRAGEQQLRVTANGMYTTIDDIRNQVITTKAGQVKLSLIHISEPT
;
A
#
# COMPACT_ATOMS: atom_id res chain seq x y z
N MET A 1 -12.51 53.74 41.54
CA MET A 1 -11.15 53.37 41.99
C MET A 1 -10.19 53.58 40.83
N ASN A 2 -9.22 54.46 40.97
CA ASN A 2 -8.31 54.77 39.85
C ASN A 2 -7.19 53.70 39.83
N LEU A 3 -7.30 52.76 38.90
CA LEU A 3 -6.36 51.63 38.77
C LEU A 3 -4.91 52.05 38.64
N ALA A 4 -4.64 53.18 37.96
CA ALA A 4 -3.28 53.72 37.80
C ALA A 4 -2.72 54.19 39.14
N LYS A 5 -3.51 54.84 39.98
CA LYS A 5 -3.07 55.28 41.31
C LYS A 5 -2.82 54.09 42.23
N TYR A 6 -3.67 53.07 42.21
CA TYR A 6 -3.49 51.83 42.98
C TYR A 6 -2.21 51.08 42.59
N SER A 7 -1.90 51.03 41.27
CA SER A 7 -0.64 50.46 40.79
C SER A 7 0.60 51.15 41.32
N LEU A 8 0.60 52.47 41.34
CA LEU A 8 1.73 53.25 41.83
C LEU A 8 1.90 53.12 43.35
N ASP A 9 0.79 53.09 44.09
CA ASP A 9 0.83 52.93 45.55
C ASP A 9 1.26 51.51 45.99
N ASN A 10 1.05 50.48 45.13
CA ASN A 10 1.36 49.07 45.43
C ASN A 10 2.44 48.49 44.51
N THR A 11 3.51 49.19 44.30
CA THR A 11 4.59 48.86 43.35
C THR A 11 5.15 47.44 43.53
N LYS A 12 5.26 46.93 44.76
CA LYS A 12 5.79 45.58 45.06
C LYS A 12 4.88 44.47 44.48
N ILE A 13 3.58 44.66 44.54
CA ILE A 13 2.58 43.72 44.01
C ILE A 13 2.65 43.73 42.48
N ILE A 14 2.80 44.91 41.91
CA ILE A 14 2.91 45.03 40.43
C ILE A 14 4.19 44.36 39.92
N TYR A 15 5.34 44.55 40.57
CA TYR A 15 6.57 43.87 40.19
C TYR A 15 6.46 42.36 40.31
N PHE A 16 5.77 41.85 41.35
CA PHE A 16 5.52 40.40 41.47
C PHE A 16 4.71 39.87 40.28
N PHE A 17 3.61 40.51 39.93
CA PHE A 17 2.79 40.09 38.78
C PHE A 17 3.54 40.23 37.46
N LEU A 18 4.36 41.26 37.29
CA LEU A 18 5.18 41.45 36.12
C LEU A 18 6.22 40.33 35.98
N ALA A 19 6.87 39.94 37.09
CA ALA A 19 7.81 38.81 37.10
C ALA A 19 7.11 37.47 36.74
N VAL A 20 5.93 37.23 37.30
CA VAL A 20 5.12 36.03 36.99
C VAL A 20 4.71 35.99 35.51
N LEU A 21 4.25 37.11 34.95
CA LEU A 21 3.91 37.25 33.54
C LEU A 21 5.14 37.03 32.64
N LEU A 22 6.28 37.54 33.01
CA LEU A 22 7.53 37.40 32.24
C LEU A 22 8.00 35.95 32.23
N ILE A 23 8.03 35.30 33.40
CA ILE A 23 8.42 33.89 33.53
C ILE A 23 7.39 33.01 32.82
N GLY A 24 6.10 33.23 33.01
CA GLY A 24 5.02 32.53 32.35
C GLY A 24 5.04 32.69 30.82
N GLY A 25 5.29 33.92 30.34
CA GLY A 25 5.43 34.24 28.93
C GLY A 25 6.60 33.51 28.27
N ILE A 26 7.78 33.53 28.89
CA ILE A 26 8.96 32.81 28.40
C ILE A 26 8.72 31.30 28.39
N SER A 27 8.12 30.76 29.45
CA SER A 27 7.79 29.33 29.55
C SER A 27 6.78 28.91 28.47
N SER A 28 5.73 29.69 28.26
CA SER A 28 4.73 29.45 27.22
C SER A 28 5.33 29.56 25.83
N PHE A 29 6.17 30.55 25.58
CA PHE A 29 6.85 30.70 24.28
C PHE A 29 7.74 29.50 23.94
N ARG A 30 8.45 28.95 24.94
CA ARG A 30 9.28 27.77 24.76
C ARG A 30 8.45 26.48 24.46
N LYS A 31 7.20 26.43 24.94
CA LYS A 31 6.28 25.30 24.72
C LYS A 31 5.47 25.41 23.43
N LEU A 32 5.49 26.58 22.78
CA LEU A 32 4.81 26.74 21.47
C LEU A 32 5.42 25.78 20.45
N GLY A 33 4.54 25.00 19.83
CA GLY A 33 4.93 24.12 18.72
C GLY A 33 5.45 24.98 17.55
N LYS A 34 6.63 24.65 17.06
CA LYS A 34 7.24 25.30 15.89
C LYS A 34 6.82 24.52 14.64
N LYS A 35 5.61 24.78 14.15
CA LYS A 35 5.11 24.23 12.87
C LYS A 35 4.97 25.40 11.90
N GLU A 36 5.42 25.20 10.68
CA GLU A 36 5.30 26.16 9.60
C GLU A 36 3.83 26.37 9.24
N ASP A 37 3.07 25.26 9.14
CA ASP A 37 1.64 25.25 8.84
C ASP A 37 0.81 24.71 10.01
N ALA A 38 -0.44 25.15 10.09
CA ALA A 38 -1.41 24.56 10.99
C ALA A 38 -1.64 23.09 10.61
N PRO A 39 -1.78 22.16 11.57
CA PRO A 39 -2.08 20.79 11.26
C PRO A 39 -3.42 20.69 10.53
N PHE A 40 -3.42 20.20 9.31
CA PHE A 40 -4.63 19.89 8.55
C PHE A 40 -4.73 18.39 8.32
N VAL A 41 -5.94 17.90 8.21
CA VAL A 41 -6.21 16.49 7.90
C VAL A 41 -6.79 16.45 6.49
N ILE A 42 -6.21 15.61 5.65
CA ILE A 42 -6.69 15.40 4.29
C ILE A 42 -8.02 14.66 4.39
N LYS A 43 -9.03 15.26 3.77
CA LYS A 43 -10.42 14.76 3.76
C LYS A 43 -10.84 14.24 2.40
N SER A 44 -9.85 13.82 1.60
CA SER A 44 -10.06 13.29 0.26
C SER A 44 -9.43 11.90 0.15
N ALA A 45 -10.09 11.01 -0.57
CA ALA A 45 -9.57 9.69 -0.93
C ALA A 45 -9.78 9.45 -2.43
N VAL A 46 -8.95 8.60 -3.01
CA VAL A 46 -9.07 8.19 -4.40
C VAL A 46 -9.35 6.69 -4.46
N ILE A 47 -10.38 6.33 -5.22
CA ILE A 47 -10.72 4.93 -5.50
C ILE A 47 -10.35 4.65 -6.94
N MET A 48 -9.52 3.63 -7.16
CA MET A 48 -9.11 3.20 -8.49
C MET A 48 -9.51 1.75 -8.73
N THR A 49 -10.12 1.51 -9.90
CA THR A 49 -10.52 0.16 -10.34
C THR A 49 -10.12 -0.02 -11.79
N ARG A 50 -9.35 -1.06 -12.07
CA ARG A 50 -8.94 -1.39 -13.45
C ARG A 50 -9.94 -2.36 -14.06
N TYR A 51 -10.31 -2.10 -15.30
CA TYR A 51 -11.11 -3.02 -16.12
C TYR A 51 -10.50 -3.08 -17.53
N PRO A 52 -9.43 -3.86 -17.72
CA PRO A 52 -8.66 -3.87 -18.97
C PRO A 52 -9.54 -4.23 -20.17
N GLY A 53 -9.39 -3.47 -21.25
CA GLY A 53 -10.10 -3.69 -22.50
C GLY A 53 -11.48 -3.02 -22.59
N ALA A 54 -11.99 -2.44 -21.52
CA ALA A 54 -13.30 -1.78 -21.52
C ALA A 54 -13.21 -0.31 -22.02
N GLU A 55 -14.16 0.08 -22.83
CA GLU A 55 -14.34 1.47 -23.28
C GLU A 55 -14.79 2.37 -22.12
N PRO A 56 -14.50 3.70 -22.16
CA PRO A 56 -14.86 4.62 -21.08
C PRO A 56 -16.35 4.58 -20.69
N ALA A 57 -17.25 4.44 -21.63
CA ALA A 57 -18.69 4.32 -21.37
C ALA A 57 -19.07 3.02 -20.65
N GLU A 58 -18.36 1.92 -20.93
CA GLU A 58 -18.53 0.64 -20.24
C GLU A 58 -17.97 0.72 -18.81
N VAL A 59 -16.78 1.32 -18.64
CA VAL A 59 -16.17 1.57 -17.34
C VAL A 59 -17.10 2.42 -16.48
N GLU A 60 -17.70 3.47 -17.05
CA GLU A 60 -18.65 4.31 -16.34
C GLU A 60 -19.86 3.52 -15.85
N ARG A 61 -20.54 2.83 -16.75
CA ARG A 61 -21.77 2.11 -16.46
C ARG A 61 -21.57 0.93 -15.52
N LEU A 62 -20.48 0.16 -15.71
CA LEU A 62 -20.28 -1.12 -15.05
C LEU A 62 -19.43 -1.02 -13.77
N ILE A 63 -18.61 0.01 -13.65
CA ILE A 63 -17.66 0.17 -12.54
C ILE A 63 -17.92 1.48 -11.78
N THR A 64 -17.85 2.62 -12.48
CA THR A 64 -17.82 3.94 -11.84
C THR A 64 -19.17 4.27 -11.19
N GLU A 65 -20.26 4.08 -11.91
CA GLU A 65 -21.61 4.38 -11.42
C GLU A 65 -22.03 3.51 -10.23
N PRO A 66 -21.87 2.16 -10.26
CA PRO A 66 -22.19 1.31 -9.11
C PRO A 66 -21.39 1.69 -7.85
N ILE A 67 -20.08 1.91 -7.98
CA ILE A 67 -19.24 2.33 -6.84
C ILE A 67 -19.68 3.70 -6.33
N SER A 68 -19.87 4.67 -7.23
CA SER A 68 -20.28 6.04 -6.86
C SER A 68 -21.61 6.06 -6.13
N ARG A 69 -22.57 5.25 -6.56
CA ARG A 69 -23.89 5.13 -5.91
C ARG A 69 -23.77 4.54 -4.51
N GLU A 70 -22.95 3.52 -4.32
CA GLU A 70 -22.76 2.91 -3.00
C GLU A 70 -22.10 3.87 -2.02
N ILE A 71 -21.03 4.56 -2.43
CA ILE A 71 -20.34 5.50 -1.55
C ILE A 71 -21.13 6.79 -1.28
N GLN A 72 -22.03 7.19 -2.19
CA GLN A 72 -22.90 8.34 -2.00
C GLN A 72 -23.87 8.17 -0.82
N SER A 73 -24.17 6.93 -0.45
CA SER A 73 -25.02 6.62 0.70
C SER A 73 -24.36 6.88 2.06
N MET A 74 -23.06 7.20 2.09
CA MET A 74 -22.31 7.50 3.33
C MET A 74 -22.70 8.85 3.89
N SER A 75 -22.72 8.94 5.22
CA SER A 75 -22.88 10.23 5.90
C SER A 75 -21.59 11.05 5.88
N GLY A 76 -21.72 12.36 5.71
CA GLY A 76 -20.56 13.27 5.71
C GLY A 76 -19.83 13.37 4.37
N VAL A 77 -20.43 12.90 3.29
CA VAL A 77 -19.93 13.11 1.93
C VAL A 77 -20.12 14.58 1.56
N TYR A 78 -19.10 15.19 1.03
CA TYR A 78 -19.14 16.55 0.46
C TYR A 78 -19.25 16.50 -1.06
N LYS A 79 -18.36 15.76 -1.70
CA LYS A 79 -18.28 15.70 -3.14
C LYS A 79 -17.73 14.36 -3.63
N ILE A 80 -18.28 13.88 -4.72
CA ILE A 80 -17.75 12.74 -5.48
C ILE A 80 -17.48 13.24 -6.89
N LYS A 81 -16.25 13.06 -7.36
CA LYS A 81 -15.83 13.34 -8.73
C LYS A 81 -15.31 12.05 -9.34
N SER A 82 -15.85 11.65 -10.46
CA SER A 82 -15.44 10.43 -11.16
C SER A 82 -14.88 10.75 -12.55
N GLU A 83 -13.90 9.96 -12.94
CA GLU A 83 -13.26 9.99 -14.24
C GLU A 83 -13.22 8.56 -14.77
N SER A 84 -13.93 8.30 -15.88
CA SER A 84 -13.94 7.02 -16.57
C SER A 84 -13.03 7.10 -17.79
N MET A 85 -11.96 6.32 -17.77
CA MET A 85 -10.96 6.25 -18.84
C MET A 85 -10.95 4.85 -19.45
N TYR A 86 -10.25 4.68 -20.57
CA TYR A 86 -10.06 3.38 -21.17
C TYR A 86 -9.42 2.40 -20.16
N GLY A 87 -10.16 1.37 -19.79
CA GLY A 87 -9.70 0.35 -18.84
C GLY A 87 -9.51 0.78 -17.39
N LEU A 88 -9.90 2.01 -17.00
CA LEU A 88 -9.67 2.53 -15.66
C LEU A 88 -10.80 3.44 -15.18
N SER A 89 -11.31 3.16 -13.99
CA SER A 89 -12.17 4.07 -13.22
C SER A 89 -11.37 4.72 -12.10
N LYS A 90 -11.47 6.05 -12.00
CA LYS A 90 -10.91 6.85 -10.91
C LYS A 90 -12.00 7.69 -10.29
N ILE A 91 -12.26 7.50 -8.99
CA ILE A 91 -13.26 8.22 -8.24
C ILE A 91 -12.56 8.96 -7.10
N THR A 92 -12.68 10.28 -7.10
CA THR A 92 -12.21 11.13 -6.01
C THR A 92 -13.38 11.39 -5.07
N PHE A 93 -13.20 11.03 -3.82
CA PHE A 93 -14.20 11.13 -2.75
C PHE A 93 -13.73 12.17 -1.73
N GLU A 94 -14.58 13.13 -1.42
CA GLU A 94 -14.27 14.21 -0.49
C GLU A 94 -15.29 14.22 0.65
N LEU A 95 -14.79 14.30 1.89
CA LEU A 95 -15.59 14.44 3.10
C LEU A 95 -15.85 15.91 3.41
N GLN A 96 -16.94 16.18 4.15
CA GLN A 96 -17.31 17.53 4.55
C GLN A 96 -16.19 18.21 5.35
N PRO A 97 -15.87 19.48 5.04
CA PRO A 97 -14.86 20.25 5.76
C PRO A 97 -15.13 20.37 7.27
N SER A 98 -16.40 20.33 7.68
CA SER A 98 -16.84 20.46 9.07
C SER A 98 -16.56 19.22 9.94
N LEU A 99 -16.24 18.07 9.35
CA LEU A 99 -15.94 16.86 10.11
C LEU A 99 -14.67 17.02 10.95
N SER A 100 -14.74 16.54 12.21
CA SER A 100 -13.58 16.56 13.10
C SER A 100 -12.48 15.64 12.64
N ALA A 101 -11.23 16.00 12.87
CA ALA A 101 -10.05 15.17 12.52
C ALA A 101 -10.12 13.76 13.14
N SER A 102 -10.67 13.63 14.35
CA SER A 102 -10.81 12.36 15.06
C SER A 102 -11.80 11.39 14.41
N SER A 103 -12.75 11.88 13.63
CA SER A 103 -13.75 11.04 12.95
C SER A 103 -13.30 10.54 11.55
N ILE A 104 -12.26 11.13 11.00
CA ILE A 104 -11.81 10.83 9.63
C ILE A 104 -11.36 9.37 9.45
N PRO A 105 -10.53 8.77 10.35
CA PRO A 105 -10.10 7.37 10.19
C PRO A 105 -11.29 6.41 10.10
N GLN A 106 -12.32 6.61 10.95
CA GLN A 106 -13.53 5.80 10.91
C GLN A 106 -14.29 5.94 9.59
N LYS A 107 -14.28 7.14 8.98
CA LYS A 107 -14.89 7.38 7.67
C LYS A 107 -14.16 6.68 6.55
N TRP A 108 -12.84 6.62 6.61
CA TRP A 108 -12.04 5.85 5.64
C TRP A 108 -12.28 4.35 5.77
N ASP A 109 -12.45 3.83 6.98
CA ASP A 109 -12.82 2.43 7.19
C ASP A 109 -14.23 2.13 6.68
N GLU A 110 -15.17 3.04 6.87
CA GLU A 110 -16.53 2.94 6.31
C GLU A 110 -16.47 2.92 4.77
N LEU A 111 -15.69 3.81 4.16
CA LEU A 111 -15.48 3.87 2.71
C LEU A 111 -14.91 2.55 2.16
N ARG A 112 -13.84 2.03 2.77
CA ARG A 112 -13.22 0.76 2.37
C ARG A 112 -14.22 -0.39 2.43
N ARG A 113 -15.00 -0.51 3.49
CA ARG A 113 -16.02 -1.56 3.63
C ARG A 113 -17.08 -1.46 2.52
N LYS A 114 -17.60 -0.26 2.24
CA LYS A 114 -18.59 -0.08 1.18
C LYS A 114 -18.06 -0.43 -0.20
N VAL A 115 -16.84 0.01 -0.49
CA VAL A 115 -16.16 -0.30 -1.76
C VAL A 115 -15.88 -1.81 -1.90
N LEU A 116 -15.54 -2.51 -0.83
CA LEU A 116 -15.37 -3.96 -0.84
C LEU A 116 -16.70 -4.71 -0.99
N ASN A 117 -17.77 -4.21 -0.37
CA ASN A 117 -19.08 -4.84 -0.45
C ASN A 117 -19.67 -4.82 -1.87
N ILE A 118 -19.34 -3.83 -2.68
CA ILE A 118 -19.80 -3.77 -4.08
C ILE A 118 -18.99 -4.67 -5.02
N GLN A 119 -17.79 -5.12 -4.61
CA GLN A 119 -16.90 -5.93 -5.47
C GLN A 119 -17.56 -7.15 -6.10
N PRO A 120 -18.39 -7.95 -5.40
CA PRO A 120 -19.07 -9.12 -6.02
C PRO A 120 -20.05 -8.75 -7.13
N GLN A 121 -20.49 -7.50 -7.20
CA GLN A 121 -21.44 -7.00 -8.21
C GLN A 121 -20.71 -6.45 -9.45
N LEU A 122 -19.40 -6.25 -9.36
CA LEU A 122 -18.59 -5.78 -10.49
C LEU A 122 -18.34 -6.93 -11.49
N PRO A 123 -18.12 -6.59 -12.77
CA PRO A 123 -17.88 -7.60 -13.81
C PRO A 123 -16.65 -8.46 -13.51
N SER A 124 -16.71 -9.72 -13.92
CA SER A 124 -15.54 -10.60 -13.94
C SER A 124 -14.50 -10.04 -14.90
N GLY A 125 -13.28 -9.80 -14.41
CA GLY A 125 -12.21 -9.13 -15.17
C GLY A 125 -11.93 -7.70 -14.68
N ALA A 126 -12.82 -7.11 -13.89
CA ALA A 126 -12.48 -5.91 -13.13
C ALA A 126 -11.56 -6.27 -11.95
N SER A 127 -10.54 -5.45 -11.72
CA SER A 127 -9.70 -5.60 -10.53
C SER A 127 -10.48 -5.26 -9.27
N THR A 128 -10.02 -5.75 -8.12
CA THR A 128 -10.49 -5.25 -6.83
C THR A 128 -10.27 -3.75 -6.73
N PRO A 129 -11.30 -2.96 -6.38
CA PRO A 129 -11.16 -1.54 -6.19
C PRO A 129 -10.15 -1.23 -5.08
N THR A 130 -9.23 -0.33 -5.35
CA THR A 130 -8.22 0.12 -4.38
C THR A 130 -8.58 1.50 -3.87
N VAL A 131 -8.67 1.66 -2.55
CA VAL A 131 -8.91 2.95 -1.89
C VAL A 131 -7.60 3.48 -1.35
N SER A 132 -7.18 4.65 -1.82
CA SER A 132 -6.02 5.40 -1.32
C SER A 132 -6.52 6.67 -0.65
N ASP A 133 -6.31 6.78 0.65
CA ASP A 133 -6.62 7.93 1.50
C ASP A 133 -5.35 8.67 1.94
N ASP A 134 -4.19 8.18 1.51
CA ASP A 134 -2.85 8.66 1.87
C ASP A 134 -2.11 9.33 0.70
N PHE A 135 -2.79 9.55 -0.43
CA PHE A 135 -2.16 10.14 -1.62
C PHE A 135 -1.64 11.57 -1.42
N GLY A 136 -2.12 12.25 -0.38
CA GLY A 136 -1.69 13.59 0.02
C GLY A 136 -0.75 13.60 1.24
N ASP A 137 -0.27 12.44 1.68
CA ASP A 137 0.70 12.38 2.77
C ASP A 137 1.99 13.09 2.37
N VAL A 138 2.45 13.97 3.25
CA VAL A 138 3.71 14.69 3.08
C VAL A 138 4.75 14.07 4.00
N PHE A 139 5.84 13.59 3.42
CA PHE A 139 6.98 13.10 4.19
C PHE A 139 7.86 14.27 4.62
N GLY A 140 7.97 14.49 5.93
CA GLY A 140 8.76 15.60 6.50
C GLY A 140 10.26 15.39 6.40
N ILE A 141 10.71 14.15 6.24
CA ILE A 141 12.14 13.79 6.23
C ILE A 141 12.41 12.77 5.14
N TYR A 142 13.47 12.99 4.36
CA TYR A 142 13.97 12.05 3.34
C TYR A 142 15.41 11.68 3.68
N TYR A 143 15.69 10.38 3.67
CA TYR A 143 17.03 9.84 3.82
C TYR A 143 17.43 9.08 2.56
N GLY A 144 18.66 9.28 2.11
CA GLY A 144 19.28 8.45 1.07
C GLY A 144 20.04 7.30 1.70
N LEU A 145 19.75 6.07 1.31
CA LEU A 145 20.55 4.90 1.65
C LEU A 145 21.53 4.66 0.51
N THR A 146 22.82 4.79 0.79
CA THR A 146 23.91 4.52 -0.16
C THR A 146 24.80 3.42 0.38
N ALA A 147 25.41 2.67 -0.50
CA ALA A 147 26.40 1.67 -0.16
C ALA A 147 27.62 1.82 -1.09
N ASP A 148 28.78 1.41 -0.61
CA ASP A 148 29.99 1.34 -1.40
C ASP A 148 29.92 0.16 -2.39
N ASP A 149 30.87 0.08 -3.32
CA ASP A 149 30.98 -1.00 -4.30
C ASP A 149 31.01 -2.37 -3.62
N GLY A 150 30.26 -3.31 -4.15
CA GLY A 150 30.17 -4.69 -3.64
C GLY A 150 28.86 -5.08 -2.99
N PHE A 151 27.95 -4.12 -2.75
CA PHE A 151 26.60 -4.41 -2.29
C PHE A 151 25.63 -4.55 -3.48
N SER A 152 24.86 -5.63 -3.48
CA SER A 152 23.76 -5.81 -4.45
C SER A 152 22.52 -4.99 -4.08
N TYR A 153 21.65 -4.73 -5.05
CA TYR A 153 20.38 -4.06 -4.80
C TYR A 153 19.46 -4.84 -3.85
N ASP A 154 19.55 -6.17 -3.86
CA ASP A 154 18.79 -7.02 -2.93
C ASP A 154 19.27 -6.86 -1.48
N GLU A 155 20.59 -6.84 -1.27
CA GLU A 155 21.17 -6.56 0.05
C GLU A 155 20.77 -5.18 0.56
N MET A 156 20.84 -4.15 -0.29
CA MET A 156 20.40 -2.79 0.05
C MET A 156 18.91 -2.75 0.40
N ARG A 157 18.07 -3.45 -0.35
CA ARG A 157 16.65 -3.57 -0.05
C ARG A 157 16.42 -4.22 1.31
N ASN A 158 17.09 -5.30 1.61
CA ASN A 158 16.99 -6.01 2.88
C ASN A 158 17.41 -5.11 4.06
N TRP A 159 18.44 -4.31 3.89
CA TRP A 159 18.83 -3.31 4.87
C TRP A 159 17.80 -2.20 5.00
N ALA A 160 17.27 -1.69 3.90
CA ALA A 160 16.23 -0.65 3.91
C ALA A 160 14.96 -1.12 4.65
N GLU A 161 14.51 -2.36 4.43
CA GLU A 161 13.35 -2.94 5.13
C GLU A 161 13.62 -3.13 6.64
N ARG A 162 14.83 -3.52 7.03
CA ARG A 162 15.23 -3.58 8.44
C ARG A 162 15.22 -2.20 9.10
N ILE A 163 15.80 -1.21 8.43
CA ILE A 163 15.80 0.19 8.91
C ILE A 163 14.37 0.69 9.04
N LYS A 164 13.52 0.49 8.03
CA LYS A 164 12.10 0.86 8.06
C LYS A 164 11.39 0.25 9.28
N THR A 165 11.59 -1.04 9.53
CA THR A 165 10.99 -1.73 10.67
C THR A 165 11.42 -1.15 12.02
N GLN A 166 12.67 -0.73 12.14
CA GLN A 166 13.18 -0.10 13.36
C GLN A 166 12.71 1.35 13.51
N VAL A 167 12.76 2.11 12.43
CA VAL A 167 12.39 3.54 12.46
C VAL A 167 10.90 3.73 12.76
N VAL A 168 10.04 2.84 12.29
CA VAL A 168 8.59 2.92 12.55
C VAL A 168 8.25 2.77 14.04
N THR A 169 9.14 2.17 14.84
CA THR A 169 8.95 2.03 16.29
C THR A 169 9.40 3.25 17.09
N ALA A 170 10.03 4.23 16.46
CA ALA A 170 10.49 5.44 17.13
C ALA A 170 9.31 6.38 17.42
N ASP A 171 9.35 7.02 18.58
CA ASP A 171 8.32 7.98 18.98
C ASP A 171 8.19 9.13 17.98
N GLY A 172 6.97 9.40 17.55
CA GLY A 172 6.65 10.49 16.60
C GLY A 172 6.73 10.07 15.12
N VAL A 173 7.12 8.85 14.80
CA VAL A 173 7.10 8.33 13.43
C VAL A 173 5.76 7.64 13.14
N MET A 174 4.97 8.21 12.23
CA MET A 174 3.69 7.63 11.82
C MET A 174 3.82 6.63 10.65
N LYS A 175 4.70 6.95 9.69
CA LYS A 175 4.81 6.19 8.45
C LYS A 175 6.23 6.28 7.90
N VAL A 176 6.73 5.16 7.42
CA VAL A 176 7.99 5.07 6.68
C VAL A 176 7.71 4.42 5.34
N ALA A 177 8.07 5.09 4.25
CA ALA A 177 7.96 4.57 2.89
C ALA A 177 9.35 4.42 2.27
N LEU A 178 9.54 3.35 1.52
CA LEU A 178 10.74 3.14 0.73
C LEU A 178 10.48 3.55 -0.72
N PHE A 179 11.40 4.31 -1.29
CA PHE A 179 11.37 4.74 -2.69
C PHE A 179 12.61 4.23 -3.41
N GLY A 180 12.49 3.98 -4.71
CA GLY A 180 13.61 3.51 -5.53
C GLY A 180 13.99 2.05 -5.32
N VAL A 181 13.19 1.29 -4.57
CA VAL A 181 13.42 -0.15 -4.36
C VAL A 181 13.07 -0.91 -5.65
N GLN A 182 14.02 -1.69 -6.15
CA GLN A 182 13.78 -2.58 -7.28
C GLN A 182 13.18 -3.90 -6.76
N THR A 183 12.12 -4.35 -7.44
CA THR A 183 11.51 -5.66 -7.14
C THR A 183 12.30 -6.73 -7.86
N GLU A 184 12.73 -7.75 -7.14
CA GLU A 184 13.35 -8.92 -7.73
C GLU A 184 12.36 -9.63 -8.67
N VAL A 185 12.80 -9.91 -9.88
CA VAL A 185 12.00 -10.58 -10.90
C VAL A 185 12.81 -11.70 -11.55
N VAL A 186 12.16 -12.78 -11.88
CA VAL A 186 12.75 -13.86 -12.68
C VAL A 186 12.22 -13.75 -14.10
N ASN A 187 13.09 -13.40 -15.03
CA ASN A 187 12.74 -13.32 -16.44
C ASN A 187 12.96 -14.68 -17.12
N ILE A 188 11.91 -15.26 -17.67
CA ILE A 188 11.96 -16.52 -18.40
C ILE A 188 11.88 -16.18 -19.89
N PHE A 189 13.02 -16.25 -20.59
CA PHE A 189 13.07 -16.05 -22.04
C PHE A 189 12.84 -17.38 -22.76
N ILE A 190 11.88 -17.41 -23.67
CA ILE A 190 11.45 -18.62 -24.34
C ILE A 190 11.56 -18.44 -25.86
N SER A 191 12.23 -19.37 -26.54
CA SER A 191 12.26 -19.41 -28.00
C SER A 191 10.97 -20.04 -28.53
N THR A 192 10.18 -19.30 -29.29
CA THR A 192 8.96 -19.79 -29.93
C THR A 192 9.23 -21.00 -30.82
N ASN A 193 10.33 -21.01 -31.56
CA ASN A 193 10.70 -22.12 -32.42
C ASN A 193 10.96 -23.41 -31.64
N LYS A 194 11.60 -23.31 -30.46
CA LYS A 194 11.83 -24.45 -29.58
C LYS A 194 10.52 -24.97 -29.00
N LEU A 195 9.63 -24.08 -28.56
CA LEU A 195 8.30 -24.47 -28.03
C LEU A 195 7.47 -25.22 -29.08
N VAL A 196 7.40 -24.70 -30.30
CA VAL A 196 6.68 -25.32 -31.40
C VAL A 196 7.28 -26.67 -31.74
N GLY A 197 8.60 -26.77 -31.81
CA GLY A 197 9.32 -28.03 -32.06
C GLY A 197 9.06 -29.10 -30.98
N MET A 198 8.79 -28.68 -29.75
CA MET A 198 8.46 -29.57 -28.63
C MET A 198 6.95 -29.78 -28.45
N GLY A 199 6.11 -29.10 -29.24
CA GLY A 199 4.64 -29.19 -29.16
C GLY A 199 4.09 -28.57 -27.87
N ILE A 200 4.75 -27.55 -27.30
CA ILE A 200 4.34 -26.85 -26.07
C ILE A 200 3.65 -25.54 -26.43
N ASP A 201 2.45 -25.34 -25.92
CA ASP A 201 1.73 -24.06 -25.99
C ASP A 201 2.28 -23.10 -24.91
N PRO A 202 2.71 -21.87 -25.28
CA PRO A 202 3.17 -20.86 -24.32
C PRO A 202 2.16 -20.56 -23.19
N LYS A 203 0.87 -20.60 -23.48
CA LYS A 203 -0.19 -20.40 -22.46
C LYS A 203 -0.25 -21.56 -21.46
N GLN A 204 -0.08 -22.78 -21.93
CA GLN A 204 -0.02 -23.95 -21.06
C GLN A 204 1.21 -23.90 -20.15
N LEU A 205 2.35 -23.44 -20.67
CA LEU A 205 3.56 -23.26 -19.87
C LEU A 205 3.36 -22.23 -18.74
N ALA A 206 2.77 -21.07 -19.05
CA ALA A 206 2.46 -20.06 -18.04
C ALA A 206 1.49 -20.59 -16.95
N SER A 207 0.44 -21.29 -17.35
CA SER A 207 -0.51 -21.92 -16.43
C SER A 207 0.15 -23.00 -15.56
N LEU A 208 1.05 -23.77 -16.11
CA LEU A 208 1.79 -24.81 -15.40
C LEU A 208 2.68 -24.18 -14.30
N LEU A 209 3.44 -23.16 -14.64
CA LEU A 209 4.30 -22.46 -13.69
C LEU A 209 3.50 -21.83 -12.55
N GLN A 210 2.34 -21.24 -12.86
CA GLN A 210 1.44 -20.68 -11.85
C GLN A 210 0.82 -21.75 -10.96
N SER A 211 0.37 -22.88 -11.54
CA SER A 211 -0.30 -23.95 -10.79
C SER A 211 0.65 -24.70 -9.87
N GLN A 212 1.92 -24.75 -10.20
CA GLN A 212 2.94 -25.44 -9.37
C GLN A 212 3.51 -24.58 -8.27
N ASN A 213 3.48 -23.25 -8.42
CA ASN A 213 3.93 -22.33 -7.37
C ASN A 213 2.79 -22.08 -6.35
N GLN A 214 2.29 -23.13 -5.72
CA GLN A 214 1.20 -23.05 -4.76
C GLN A 214 1.48 -23.92 -3.53
N ILE A 215 1.02 -23.43 -2.38
CA ILE A 215 0.94 -24.23 -1.16
C ILE A 215 -0.38 -24.96 -1.18
N ILE A 216 -0.34 -26.29 -1.31
CA ILE A 216 -1.52 -27.14 -1.31
C ILE A 216 -1.71 -27.70 0.09
N ASN A 217 -2.90 -27.51 0.66
CA ASN A 217 -3.26 -28.18 1.90
C ASN A 217 -3.59 -29.66 1.59
N THR A 218 -2.65 -30.55 1.91
CA THR A 218 -2.76 -31.98 1.63
C THR A 218 -3.40 -32.78 2.79
N GLY A 219 -3.85 -32.08 3.85
CA GLY A 219 -4.53 -32.70 4.97
C GLY A 219 -3.58 -33.25 6.05
N GLU A 220 -4.16 -34.04 6.96
CA GLU A 220 -3.47 -34.66 8.09
C GLU A 220 -3.71 -36.16 8.08
N ILE A 221 -2.66 -36.92 8.35
CA ILE A 221 -2.73 -38.38 8.54
C ILE A 221 -2.63 -38.70 10.02
N ARG A 222 -3.59 -39.46 10.55
CA ARG A 222 -3.54 -40.00 11.92
C ARG A 222 -2.74 -41.29 11.91
N ALA A 223 -1.63 -41.30 12.64
CA ALA A 223 -0.81 -42.47 12.89
C ALA A 223 -0.84 -42.77 14.39
N GLY A 224 -1.80 -43.57 14.83
CA GLY A 224 -2.05 -43.83 16.26
C GLY A 224 -2.56 -42.58 17.01
N GLU A 225 -1.87 -42.19 18.06
CA GLU A 225 -2.17 -40.97 18.83
C GLU A 225 -1.56 -39.69 18.24
N GLN A 226 -0.74 -39.79 17.19
CA GLN A 226 -0.08 -38.64 16.57
C GLN A 226 -0.80 -38.22 15.31
N GLN A 227 -0.95 -36.90 15.14
CA GLN A 227 -1.41 -36.29 13.91
C GLN A 227 -0.17 -35.80 13.12
N LEU A 228 0.06 -36.37 11.95
CA LEU A 228 1.12 -36.00 11.03
C LEU A 228 0.52 -35.11 9.94
N ARG A 229 0.98 -33.87 9.89
CA ARG A 229 0.61 -32.96 8.81
C ARG A 229 1.42 -33.31 7.56
N VAL A 230 0.72 -33.64 6.49
CA VAL A 230 1.36 -33.83 5.18
C VAL A 230 1.46 -32.46 4.51
N THR A 231 2.68 -32.04 4.19
CA THR A 231 2.89 -30.75 3.49
C THR A 231 3.48 -31.04 2.11
N ALA A 232 2.72 -30.82 1.06
CA ALA A 232 3.25 -30.75 -0.28
C ALA A 232 3.63 -29.29 -0.53
N ASN A 233 4.91 -28.95 -0.41
CA ASN A 233 5.42 -27.64 -0.72
C ASN A 233 5.83 -27.58 -2.19
N GLY A 234 5.01 -26.94 -3.03
CA GLY A 234 5.29 -26.73 -4.45
C GLY A 234 5.88 -25.36 -4.77
N MET A 235 6.16 -24.53 -3.73
CA MET A 235 6.74 -23.20 -3.97
C MET A 235 8.17 -23.28 -4.49
N TYR A 236 8.45 -22.46 -5.50
CA TYR A 236 9.82 -22.23 -5.94
C TYR A 236 10.55 -21.36 -4.90
N THR A 237 11.63 -21.85 -4.36
CA THR A 237 12.48 -21.14 -3.38
C THR A 237 13.79 -20.68 -3.99
N THR A 238 14.20 -21.31 -5.07
CA THR A 238 15.43 -21.02 -5.77
C THR A 238 15.20 -20.95 -7.29
N ILE A 239 16.11 -20.30 -8.00
CA ILE A 239 16.11 -20.29 -9.47
C ILE A 239 16.26 -21.71 -10.04
N ASP A 240 17.02 -22.57 -9.34
CA ASP A 240 17.22 -23.94 -9.75
C ASP A 240 15.95 -24.79 -9.66
N ASP A 241 15.03 -24.48 -8.76
CA ASP A 241 13.71 -25.12 -8.72
C ASP A 241 12.95 -24.86 -10.02
N ILE A 242 13.00 -23.62 -10.50
CA ILE A 242 12.37 -23.22 -11.77
C ILE A 242 13.10 -23.88 -12.95
N ARG A 243 14.44 -23.90 -12.95
CA ARG A 243 15.25 -24.53 -14.02
C ARG A 243 14.98 -26.02 -14.13
N ASN A 244 14.86 -26.71 -13.01
CA ASN A 244 14.63 -28.16 -12.94
C ASN A 244 13.19 -28.57 -13.12
N GLN A 245 12.27 -27.59 -13.29
CA GLN A 245 10.86 -27.86 -13.52
C GLN A 245 10.67 -28.75 -14.75
N VAL A 246 9.94 -29.85 -14.56
CA VAL A 246 9.66 -30.83 -15.62
C VAL A 246 8.33 -30.46 -16.30
N ILE A 247 8.38 -30.34 -17.60
CA ILE A 247 7.22 -30.10 -18.46
C ILE A 247 6.95 -31.37 -19.26
N THR A 248 5.71 -31.85 -19.19
CA THR A 248 5.29 -33.00 -20.00
C THR A 248 4.87 -32.52 -21.38
N THR A 249 5.49 -33.07 -22.40
CA THR A 249 5.23 -32.78 -23.81
C THR A 249 4.72 -34.02 -24.51
N LYS A 250 4.25 -33.88 -25.75
CA LYS A 250 3.89 -35.01 -26.59
C LYS A 250 5.05 -35.97 -26.88
N ALA A 251 6.27 -35.46 -26.84
CA ALA A 251 7.50 -36.21 -27.10
C ALA A 251 8.15 -36.79 -25.83
N GLY A 252 7.58 -36.53 -24.64
CA GLY A 252 8.13 -36.96 -23.35
C GLY A 252 8.28 -35.83 -22.33
N GLN A 253 9.08 -36.06 -21.30
CA GLN A 253 9.34 -35.06 -20.25
C GLN A 253 10.58 -34.25 -20.59
N VAL A 254 10.49 -32.92 -20.49
CA VAL A 254 11.58 -31.98 -20.79
C VAL A 254 11.73 -31.02 -19.59
N LYS A 255 12.98 -30.76 -19.20
CA LYS A 255 13.26 -29.75 -18.19
C LYS A 255 13.20 -28.33 -18.77
N LEU A 256 12.70 -27.38 -17.99
CA LEU A 256 12.60 -25.98 -18.39
C LEU A 256 13.97 -25.37 -18.72
N SER A 257 15.03 -25.80 -18.06
CA SER A 257 16.41 -25.38 -18.33
C SER A 257 16.88 -25.57 -19.78
N LEU A 258 16.26 -26.50 -20.51
CA LEU A 258 16.54 -26.73 -21.93
C LEU A 258 15.92 -25.66 -22.85
N ILE A 259 15.03 -24.82 -22.31
CA ILE A 259 14.31 -23.78 -23.05
C ILE A 259 14.97 -22.40 -22.91
N HIS A 260 16.02 -22.26 -22.14
CA HIS A 260 16.78 -21.06 -21.80
C HIS A 260 16.16 -20.13 -20.76
N ILE A 261 16.80 -20.03 -19.61
CA ILE A 261 16.52 -19.04 -18.56
C ILE A 261 17.76 -18.16 -18.45
N SER A 262 17.63 -16.84 -18.61
CA SER A 262 18.70 -15.91 -18.29
C SER A 262 18.66 -15.52 -16.82
N GLU A 263 19.81 -15.24 -16.25
CA GLU A 263 19.96 -14.81 -14.87
C GLU A 263 19.28 -13.46 -14.62
N PRO A 264 18.83 -13.19 -13.37
CA PRO A 264 18.28 -11.89 -13.01
C PRO A 264 19.34 -10.80 -13.17
N THR A 265 18.98 -9.72 -13.82
CA THR A 265 19.74 -8.46 -13.89
C THR A 265 19.29 -7.51 -12.81
#